data_fabe087006fa73d93eaa2e698eb8197d
#
_entry.id   fabe087006fa73d93eaa2e698eb8197d
#
_cell.length_a   1.000
_cell.length_b   1.000
_cell.length_c   1.000
_cell.angle_alpha   90.00
_cell.angle_beta   90.00
_cell.angle_gamma   90.00
#
_symmetry.space_group_name_H-M   'P 1'
#
loop_
_entity.id
_entity.type
_entity.pdbx_description
1 polymer ?
#
loop_
_entity_poly.entity_id
_entity_poly.type
_entity_poly.pdbx_seq_one_letter_code
_entity_poly.pdbx_strand_id
1 'polypeptide(L)'
;MTPVDISHRLIRLFDRALLPAGLILFAYQAVMVWYSLHGALLHYLTHLALVLCLGAILVGATAGDAKTPLGRTVSLIVAGAGLAAAVACGIYFYGEAENLEIIQPFIETPTMVMGVVLVLTVLAIAWRVWGAGLALICGTAALYFAYGHLLPEPLTTSSQPGNVV
;
A
#
# COMPACT_ATOMS: atom_id res chain seq x y z
N MET A 1 22.25 9.71 -23.00
CA MET A 1 21.54 10.05 -21.78
C MET A 1 22.15 9.19 -20.66
N THR A 2 22.78 9.79 -19.68
CA THR A 2 23.44 9.01 -18.62
C THR A 2 22.41 8.48 -17.60
N PRO A 3 22.67 7.36 -16.90
CA PRO A 3 21.75 6.84 -15.85
C PRO A 3 21.47 7.88 -14.77
N VAL A 4 22.42 8.76 -14.48
CA VAL A 4 22.30 9.87 -13.52
C VAL A 4 21.26 10.89 -13.97
N ASP A 5 21.22 11.21 -15.27
CA ASP A 5 20.27 12.19 -15.85
C ASP A 5 18.82 11.68 -15.78
N ILE A 6 18.63 10.37 -15.99
CA ILE A 6 17.32 9.71 -15.85
C ILE A 6 16.82 9.78 -14.41
N SER A 7 17.67 9.47 -13.43
CA SER A 7 17.28 9.47 -12.01
C SER A 7 16.84 10.87 -11.54
N HIS A 8 17.53 11.92 -11.93
CA HIS A 8 17.17 13.30 -11.60
C HIS A 8 15.85 13.76 -12.24
N ARG A 9 15.56 13.28 -13.45
CA ARG A 9 14.27 13.57 -14.10
C ARG A 9 13.11 12.89 -13.40
N LEU A 10 13.28 11.61 -13.02
CA LEU A 10 12.26 10.86 -12.29
C LEU A 10 11.97 11.49 -10.92
N ILE A 11 12.99 11.85 -10.16
CA ILE A 11 12.81 12.53 -8.86
C ILE A 11 12.00 13.82 -9.02
N ARG A 12 12.34 14.67 -9.99
CA ARG A 12 11.57 15.90 -10.26
C ARG A 12 10.15 15.64 -10.71
N LEU A 13 9.89 14.55 -11.40
CA LEU A 13 8.55 14.17 -11.80
C LEU A 13 7.71 13.75 -10.61
N PHE A 14 8.25 12.93 -9.71
CA PHE A 14 7.61 12.57 -8.46
C PHE A 14 7.35 13.78 -7.56
N ASP A 15 8.33 14.68 -7.42
CA ASP A 15 8.20 15.90 -6.62
C ASP A 15 7.04 16.79 -7.13
N ARG A 16 6.94 16.97 -8.46
CA ARG A 16 5.83 17.71 -9.05
C ARG A 16 4.48 17.03 -8.91
N ALA A 17 4.44 15.69 -8.80
CA ALA A 17 3.22 14.92 -8.64
C ALA A 17 2.70 14.92 -7.18
N LEU A 18 3.52 15.28 -6.21
CA LEU A 18 3.16 15.22 -4.79
C LEU A 18 1.98 16.12 -4.44
N LEU A 19 2.04 17.39 -4.84
CA LEU A 19 0.97 18.35 -4.56
C LEU A 19 -0.37 17.94 -5.19
N PRO A 20 -0.46 17.65 -6.50
CA PRO A 20 -1.73 17.23 -7.10
C PRO A 20 -2.24 15.92 -6.52
N ALA A 21 -1.39 14.94 -6.21
CA ALA A 21 -1.80 13.69 -5.58
C ALA A 21 -2.38 13.92 -4.18
N GLY A 22 -1.75 14.79 -3.37
CA GLY A 22 -2.27 15.18 -2.07
C GLY A 22 -3.61 15.92 -2.17
N LEU A 23 -3.78 16.81 -3.14
CA LEU A 23 -5.03 17.51 -3.38
C LEU A 23 -6.15 16.56 -3.83
N ILE A 24 -5.85 15.56 -4.66
CA ILE A 24 -6.82 14.53 -5.07
C ILE A 24 -7.28 13.73 -3.85
N LEU A 25 -6.37 13.27 -2.99
CA LEU A 25 -6.71 12.55 -1.77
C LEU A 25 -7.57 13.42 -0.85
N PHE A 26 -7.18 14.67 -0.64
CA PHE A 26 -7.95 15.62 0.19
C PHE A 26 -9.36 15.85 -0.38
N ALA A 27 -9.47 16.13 -1.68
CA ALA A 27 -10.75 16.36 -2.35
C ALA A 27 -11.65 15.12 -2.25
N TYR A 28 -11.09 13.91 -2.47
CA TYR A 28 -11.83 12.66 -2.30
C TYR A 28 -12.40 12.53 -0.89
N GLN A 29 -11.58 12.77 0.15
CA GLN A 29 -12.04 12.69 1.54
C GLN A 29 -13.10 13.74 1.86
N ALA A 30 -12.90 14.98 1.41
CA ALA A 30 -13.89 16.04 1.61
C ALA A 30 -15.25 15.70 0.98
N VAL A 31 -15.24 15.15 -0.24
CA VAL A 31 -16.47 14.71 -0.94
C VAL A 31 -17.12 13.56 -0.19
N MET A 32 -16.37 12.57 0.28
CA MET A 32 -16.93 11.41 1.00
C MET A 32 -17.56 11.78 2.33
N VAL A 33 -17.02 12.77 3.05
CA VAL A 33 -17.61 13.29 4.29
C VAL A 33 -19.00 13.91 4.05
N TRP A 34 -19.15 14.62 2.92
CA TRP A 34 -20.41 15.33 2.62
C TRP A 34 -21.46 14.49 1.90
N TYR A 35 -21.05 13.57 1.04
CA TYR A 35 -21.96 12.89 0.11
C TYR A 35 -22.06 11.37 0.29
N SER A 36 -21.15 10.73 1.04
CA SER A 36 -21.15 9.27 1.27
C SER A 36 -21.43 8.45 -0.01
N LEU A 37 -20.69 8.74 -1.08
CA LEU A 37 -20.98 8.23 -2.43
C LEU A 37 -20.91 6.71 -2.58
N HIS A 38 -20.21 6.02 -1.67
CA HIS A 38 -19.95 4.57 -1.74
C HIS A 38 -20.22 3.90 -0.40
N GLY A 39 -20.42 2.56 -0.44
CA GLY A 39 -20.42 1.72 0.75
C GLY A 39 -19.07 1.77 1.49
N ALA A 40 -19.08 1.38 2.77
CA ALA A 40 -17.90 1.48 3.63
C ALA A 40 -16.68 0.76 3.07
N LEU A 41 -16.84 -0.47 2.54
CA LEU A 41 -15.75 -1.26 1.98
C LEU A 41 -15.09 -0.54 0.80
N LEU A 42 -15.89 -0.09 -0.17
CA LEU A 42 -15.40 0.58 -1.37
C LEU A 42 -14.70 1.90 -1.03
N HIS A 43 -15.21 2.63 -0.02
CA HIS A 43 -14.56 3.83 0.50
C HIS A 43 -13.16 3.51 1.06
N TYR A 44 -13.04 2.50 1.93
CA TYR A 44 -11.75 2.13 2.51
C TYR A 44 -10.74 1.64 1.47
N LEU A 45 -11.17 0.84 0.49
CA LEU A 45 -10.32 0.35 -0.58
C LEU A 45 -9.80 1.49 -1.46
N THR A 46 -10.68 2.41 -1.85
CA THR A 46 -10.30 3.59 -2.66
C THR A 46 -9.37 4.52 -1.88
N HIS A 47 -9.69 4.79 -0.61
CA HIS A 47 -8.82 5.60 0.26
C HIS A 47 -7.44 4.98 0.38
N LEU A 48 -7.35 3.67 0.65
CA LEU A 48 -6.09 2.94 0.79
C LEU A 48 -5.26 3.02 -0.49
N ALA A 49 -5.88 2.80 -1.66
CA ALA A 49 -5.20 2.92 -2.96
C ALA A 49 -4.61 4.33 -3.18
N LEU A 50 -5.39 5.39 -2.88
CA LEU A 50 -4.93 6.77 -3.00
C LEU A 50 -3.79 7.10 -2.04
N VAL A 51 -3.87 6.64 -0.78
CA VAL A 51 -2.80 6.81 0.22
C VAL A 51 -1.53 6.09 -0.20
N LEU A 52 -1.63 4.87 -0.74
CA LEU A 52 -0.47 4.13 -1.24
C LEU A 52 0.15 4.80 -2.47
N CYS A 53 -0.66 5.31 -3.39
CA CYS A 53 -0.15 6.10 -4.52
C CYS A 53 0.61 7.35 -4.03
N LEU A 54 0.04 8.10 -3.09
CA LEU A 54 0.71 9.27 -2.49
C LEU A 54 2.00 8.87 -1.78
N GLY A 55 1.99 7.79 -1.00
CA GLY A 55 3.18 7.26 -0.33
C GLY A 55 4.28 6.84 -1.30
N ALA A 56 3.94 6.16 -2.39
CA ALA A 56 4.87 5.78 -3.43
C ALA A 56 5.49 7.01 -4.13
N ILE A 57 4.66 8.02 -4.43
CA ILE A 57 5.12 9.31 -4.99
C ILE A 57 6.08 10.00 -4.01
N LEU A 58 5.77 10.00 -2.71
CA LEU A 58 6.62 10.58 -1.67
C LEU A 58 7.98 9.88 -1.60
N VAL A 59 8.02 8.54 -1.65
CA VAL A 59 9.27 7.77 -1.71
C VAL A 59 10.11 8.16 -2.93
N GLY A 60 9.47 8.36 -4.09
CA GLY A 60 10.14 8.79 -5.30
C GLY A 60 10.70 10.22 -5.22
N ALA A 61 9.93 11.14 -4.66
CA ALA A 61 10.32 12.54 -4.49
C ALA A 61 11.53 12.66 -3.51
N THR A 62 11.51 11.92 -2.41
CA THR A 62 12.59 11.92 -1.40
C THR A 62 13.79 11.03 -1.78
N ALA A 63 13.77 10.35 -2.92
CA ALA A 63 14.88 9.50 -3.36
C ALA A 63 16.20 10.28 -3.54
N GLY A 64 16.13 11.59 -3.77
CA GLY A 64 17.29 12.48 -3.86
C GLY A 64 18.09 12.59 -2.56
N ASP A 65 17.44 12.44 -1.42
CA ASP A 65 18.04 12.58 -0.07
C ASP A 65 18.83 11.34 0.36
N ALA A 66 18.80 10.27 -0.45
CA ALA A 66 19.51 9.04 -0.16
C ALA A 66 21.02 9.28 -0.16
N LYS A 67 21.69 8.88 0.94
CA LYS A 67 23.15 9.06 1.16
C LYS A 67 24.02 8.25 0.17
N THR A 68 23.47 7.22 -0.45
CA THR A 68 24.18 6.33 -1.37
C THR A 68 23.47 6.22 -2.72
N PRO A 69 24.21 6.04 -3.83
CA PRO A 69 23.59 5.79 -5.13
C PRO A 69 22.65 4.57 -5.12
N LEU A 70 23.03 3.51 -4.42
CA LEU A 70 22.22 2.31 -4.26
C LEU A 70 20.90 2.65 -3.53
N GLY A 71 20.95 3.42 -2.44
CA GLY A 71 19.77 3.86 -1.70
C GLY A 71 18.80 4.65 -2.57
N ARG A 72 19.32 5.52 -3.46
CA ARG A 72 18.51 6.28 -4.44
C ARG A 72 17.84 5.34 -5.43
N THR A 73 18.58 4.40 -6.01
CA THR A 73 18.02 3.44 -6.97
C THR A 73 16.93 2.58 -6.31
N VAL A 74 17.17 2.07 -5.10
CA VAL A 74 16.17 1.29 -4.35
C VAL A 74 14.92 2.12 -4.07
N SER A 75 15.06 3.41 -3.68
CA SER A 75 13.88 4.28 -3.49
C SER A 75 13.07 4.45 -4.77
N LEU A 76 13.73 4.67 -5.92
CA LEU A 76 13.03 4.82 -7.19
C LEU A 76 12.34 3.51 -7.63
N ILE A 77 12.96 2.35 -7.38
CA ILE A 77 12.33 1.04 -7.66
C ILE A 77 11.11 0.85 -6.74
N VAL A 78 11.24 1.12 -5.44
CA VAL A 78 10.11 1.00 -4.49
C VAL A 78 8.99 1.97 -4.85
N ALA A 79 9.31 3.20 -5.28
CA ALA A 79 8.33 4.17 -5.73
C ALA A 79 7.57 3.69 -6.97
N GLY A 80 8.29 3.25 -8.01
CA GLY A 80 7.69 2.77 -9.25
C GLY A 80 6.87 1.48 -9.06
N ALA A 81 7.45 0.47 -8.39
CA ALA A 81 6.77 -0.78 -8.10
C ALA A 81 5.58 -0.57 -7.15
N GLY A 82 5.75 0.27 -6.12
CA GLY A 82 4.69 0.61 -5.17
C GLY A 82 3.52 1.33 -5.84
N LEU A 83 3.80 2.26 -6.76
CA LEU A 83 2.75 2.94 -7.53
C LEU A 83 2.00 1.95 -8.44
N ALA A 84 2.72 1.09 -9.15
CA ALA A 84 2.12 0.06 -10.01
C ALA A 84 1.26 -0.92 -9.19
N ALA A 85 1.78 -1.39 -8.05
CA ALA A 85 1.05 -2.28 -7.14
C ALA A 85 -0.20 -1.59 -6.54
N ALA A 86 -0.09 -0.33 -6.11
CA ALA A 86 -1.22 0.42 -5.56
C ALA A 86 -2.35 0.59 -6.60
N VAL A 87 -2.00 0.92 -7.85
CA VAL A 87 -2.97 1.04 -8.94
C VAL A 87 -3.57 -0.31 -9.29
N ALA A 88 -2.76 -1.36 -9.44
CA ALA A 88 -3.24 -2.71 -9.79
C ALA A 88 -4.16 -3.27 -8.71
N CYS A 89 -3.75 -3.18 -7.43
CA CYS A 89 -4.59 -3.60 -6.30
C CYS A 89 -5.86 -2.76 -6.19
N GLY A 90 -5.76 -1.43 -6.41
CA GLY A 90 -6.92 -0.54 -6.39
C GLY A 90 -7.95 -0.92 -7.45
N ILE A 91 -7.53 -1.17 -8.70
CA ILE A 91 -8.42 -1.59 -9.78
C ILE A 91 -9.05 -2.97 -9.46
N TYR A 92 -8.23 -3.92 -9.01
CA TYR A 92 -8.69 -5.26 -8.68
C TYR A 92 -9.76 -5.24 -7.58
N PHE A 93 -9.44 -4.64 -6.43
CA PHE A 93 -10.36 -4.59 -5.30
C PHE A 93 -11.60 -3.72 -5.55
N TYR A 94 -11.47 -2.69 -6.39
CA TYR A 94 -12.64 -1.93 -6.82
C TYR A 94 -13.62 -2.78 -7.63
N GLY A 95 -13.11 -3.64 -8.52
CA GLY A 95 -13.93 -4.57 -9.31
C GLY A 95 -14.54 -5.70 -8.48
N GLU A 96 -13.84 -6.14 -7.43
CA GLU A 96 -14.27 -7.26 -6.58
C GLU A 96 -15.04 -6.84 -5.32
N ALA A 97 -15.27 -5.52 -5.11
CA ALA A 97 -15.83 -5.01 -3.86
C ALA A 97 -17.19 -5.63 -3.51
N GLU A 98 -18.09 -5.79 -4.47
CA GLU A 98 -19.42 -6.40 -4.26
C GLU A 98 -19.29 -7.90 -3.93
N ASN A 99 -18.41 -8.61 -4.64
CA ASN A 99 -18.16 -10.03 -4.37
C ASN A 99 -17.58 -10.23 -2.96
N LEU A 100 -16.65 -9.37 -2.54
CA LEU A 100 -16.04 -9.45 -1.23
C LEU A 100 -17.02 -9.23 -0.09
N GLU A 101 -18.04 -8.39 -0.27
CA GLU A 101 -19.09 -8.21 0.74
C GLU A 101 -19.98 -9.46 0.90
N ILE A 102 -20.17 -10.23 -0.18
CA ILE A 102 -21.07 -11.39 -0.22
C ILE A 102 -20.34 -12.68 0.20
N ILE A 103 -19.09 -12.86 -0.26
CA ILE A 103 -18.34 -14.13 -0.15
C ILE A 103 -17.64 -14.30 1.21
N GLN A 104 -17.50 -13.24 2.01
CA GLN A 104 -16.88 -13.39 3.33
C GLN A 104 -17.58 -14.48 4.16
N PRO A 105 -16.83 -15.42 4.77
CA PRO A 105 -15.36 -15.43 4.99
C PRO A 105 -14.52 -16.20 3.94
N PHE A 106 -15.10 -16.66 2.84
CA PHE A 106 -14.40 -17.48 1.84
C PHE A 106 -13.66 -16.59 0.83
N ILE A 107 -12.34 -16.50 0.98
CA ILE A 107 -11.50 -15.66 0.13
C ILE A 107 -10.87 -16.51 -0.98
N GLU A 108 -11.04 -16.11 -2.23
CA GLU A 108 -10.43 -16.77 -3.38
C GLU A 108 -8.90 -16.51 -3.43
N THR A 109 -8.18 -17.48 -4.03
CA THR A 109 -6.71 -17.39 -4.15
C THR A 109 -6.21 -16.10 -4.83
N PRO A 110 -6.81 -15.58 -5.91
CA PRO A 110 -6.38 -14.30 -6.50
C PRO A 110 -6.47 -13.12 -5.53
N THR A 111 -7.56 -13.05 -4.78
CA THR A 111 -7.79 -12.00 -3.77
C THR A 111 -6.76 -12.08 -2.65
N MET A 112 -6.41 -13.29 -2.20
CA MET A 112 -5.37 -13.50 -1.21
C MET A 112 -4.00 -13.02 -1.72
N VAL A 113 -3.63 -13.35 -2.96
CA VAL A 113 -2.37 -12.90 -3.58
C VAL A 113 -2.32 -11.37 -3.67
N MET A 114 -3.41 -10.74 -4.12
CA MET A 114 -3.49 -9.27 -4.20
C MET A 114 -3.42 -8.62 -2.82
N GLY A 115 -4.02 -9.24 -1.80
CA GLY A 115 -3.90 -8.81 -0.41
C GLY A 115 -2.45 -8.85 0.10
N VAL A 116 -1.71 -9.93 -0.19
CA VAL A 116 -0.29 -10.05 0.16
C VAL A 116 0.54 -8.96 -0.54
N VAL A 117 0.32 -8.74 -1.84
CA VAL A 117 0.99 -7.67 -2.60
C VAL A 117 0.73 -6.31 -1.97
N LEU A 118 -0.51 -6.05 -1.55
CA LEU A 118 -0.89 -4.81 -0.89
C LEU A 118 -0.16 -4.63 0.44
N VAL A 119 -0.13 -5.65 1.30
CA VAL A 119 0.59 -5.62 2.59
C VAL A 119 2.08 -5.37 2.39
N LEU A 120 2.72 -6.07 1.45
CA LEU A 120 4.14 -5.88 1.13
C LEU A 120 4.42 -4.46 0.61
N THR A 121 3.51 -3.90 -0.18
CA THR A 121 3.61 -2.52 -0.68
C THR A 121 3.53 -1.52 0.47
N VAL A 122 2.58 -1.68 1.40
CA VAL A 122 2.49 -0.86 2.61
C VAL A 122 3.77 -0.91 3.42
N LEU A 123 4.30 -2.11 3.68
CA LEU A 123 5.52 -2.30 4.47
C LEU A 123 6.74 -1.68 3.79
N ALA A 124 6.88 -1.82 2.47
CA ALA A 124 7.98 -1.24 1.70
C ALA A 124 7.94 0.30 1.73
N ILE A 125 6.77 0.90 1.55
CA ILE A 125 6.57 2.35 1.64
C ILE A 125 6.82 2.83 3.06
N ALA A 126 6.27 2.16 4.08
CA ALA A 126 6.47 2.50 5.49
C ALA A 126 7.94 2.47 5.87
N TRP A 127 8.69 1.45 5.43
CA TRP A 127 10.13 1.36 5.66
C TRP A 127 10.88 2.55 5.07
N ARG A 128 10.52 2.98 3.85
CA ARG A 128 11.21 4.08 3.16
C ARG A 128 10.87 5.45 3.73
N VAL A 129 9.63 5.67 4.17
CA VAL A 129 9.15 6.97 4.67
C VAL A 129 9.45 7.17 6.16
N TRP A 130 9.13 6.16 6.99
CA TRP A 130 9.23 6.25 8.46
C TRP A 130 10.36 5.40 9.06
N GLY A 131 11.03 4.60 8.23
CA GLY A 131 12.14 3.77 8.67
C GLY A 131 11.73 2.37 9.15
N ALA A 132 12.75 1.57 9.51
CA ALA A 132 12.59 0.16 9.84
C ALA A 132 11.69 -0.09 11.07
N GLY A 133 11.70 0.81 12.06
CA GLY A 133 10.96 0.62 13.31
C GLY A 133 9.45 0.44 13.07
N LEU A 134 8.83 1.38 12.34
CA LEU A 134 7.40 1.29 12.04
C LEU A 134 7.09 0.08 11.14
N ALA A 135 7.91 -0.16 10.12
CA ALA A 135 7.71 -1.30 9.23
C ALA A 135 7.80 -2.65 9.97
N LEU A 136 8.70 -2.79 10.95
CA LEU A 136 8.82 -3.99 11.79
C LEU A 136 7.59 -4.17 12.69
N ILE A 137 7.09 -3.11 13.33
CA ILE A 137 5.88 -3.17 14.16
C ILE A 137 4.69 -3.60 13.30
N CYS A 138 4.47 -2.95 12.16
CA CYS A 138 3.38 -3.29 11.25
C CYS A 138 3.54 -4.71 10.67
N GLY A 139 4.76 -5.11 10.31
CA GLY A 139 5.06 -6.45 9.80
C GLY A 139 4.82 -7.53 10.84
N THR A 140 5.24 -7.30 12.10
CA THR A 140 4.98 -8.22 13.21
C THR A 140 3.49 -8.34 13.49
N ALA A 141 2.74 -7.23 13.47
CA ALA A 141 1.29 -7.25 13.63
C ALA A 141 0.60 -8.04 12.50
N ALA A 142 1.03 -7.85 11.25
CA ALA A 142 0.50 -8.59 10.11
C ALA A 142 0.80 -10.10 10.22
N LEU A 143 2.01 -10.48 10.61
CA LEU A 143 2.39 -11.88 10.86
C LEU A 143 1.59 -12.48 12.03
N TYR A 144 1.40 -11.72 13.12
CA TYR A 144 0.57 -12.15 14.23
C TYR A 144 -0.88 -12.36 13.81
N PHE A 145 -1.42 -11.47 13.00
CA PHE A 145 -2.78 -11.64 12.45
C PHE A 145 -2.90 -12.89 11.59
N ALA A 146 -1.89 -13.18 10.75
CA ALA A 146 -1.91 -14.33 9.86
C ALA A 146 -1.67 -15.68 10.58
N TYR A 147 -0.74 -15.70 11.54
CA TYR A 147 -0.24 -16.95 12.16
C TYR A 147 -0.47 -17.04 13.66
N GLY A 148 -1.13 -16.07 14.30
CA GLY A 148 -1.35 -16.05 15.74
C GLY A 148 -2.18 -17.22 16.26
N HIS A 149 -2.97 -17.90 15.41
CA HIS A 149 -3.68 -19.12 15.74
C HIS A 149 -2.75 -20.33 16.05
N LEU A 150 -1.47 -20.25 15.64
CA LEU A 150 -0.45 -21.26 15.96
C LEU A 150 0.24 -21.03 17.29
N LEU A 151 -0.02 -19.90 17.96
CA LEU A 151 0.62 -19.56 19.23
C LEU A 151 -0.13 -20.21 20.41
N PRO A 152 0.59 -20.54 21.51
CA PRO A 152 -0.04 -21.05 22.71
C PRO A 152 -0.91 -19.99 23.42
N GLU A 153 -1.91 -20.42 24.20
CA GLU A 153 -2.67 -19.53 25.06
C GLU A 153 -1.74 -18.79 26.06
N PRO A 154 -1.99 -17.51 26.37
CA PRO A 154 -3.11 -16.65 25.98
C PRO A 154 -2.92 -15.85 24.68
N LEU A 155 -1.88 -16.13 23.87
CA LEU A 155 -1.51 -15.36 22.67
C LEU A 155 -2.17 -15.89 21.40
N THR A 156 -2.99 -16.94 21.50
CA THR A 156 -3.67 -17.50 20.34
C THR A 156 -4.77 -16.57 19.80
N THR A 157 -4.88 -16.49 18.47
CA THR A 157 -6.01 -15.83 17.78
C THR A 157 -6.92 -16.87 17.16
N SER A 158 -8.17 -16.50 16.82
CA SER A 158 -9.04 -17.37 16.03
C SER A 158 -8.42 -17.63 14.65
N SER A 159 -8.47 -18.89 14.20
CA SER A 159 -8.00 -19.23 12.85
C SER A 159 -8.79 -18.46 11.79
N GLN A 160 -8.07 -17.85 10.86
CA GLN A 160 -8.70 -17.19 9.73
C GLN A 160 -9.08 -18.23 8.65
N PRO A 161 -10.20 -18.05 7.93
CA PRO A 161 -10.69 -19.05 6.97
C PRO A 161 -9.71 -19.43 5.86
N GLY A 162 -8.79 -18.52 5.50
CA GLY A 162 -7.76 -18.77 4.49
C GLY A 162 -6.60 -19.69 4.94
N ASN A 163 -6.56 -20.08 6.21
CA ASN A 163 -5.52 -20.96 6.77
C ASN A 163 -5.97 -22.42 6.89
N VAL A 164 -7.17 -22.73 6.41
CA VAL A 164 -7.72 -24.09 6.36
C VAL A 164 -7.51 -24.65 4.96
N VAL A 165 -6.26 -25.02 4.66
CA VAL A 165 -5.90 -25.88 3.52
C VAL A 165 -5.00 -27.00 4.04
#